data_296b420a46a8c9f269dded5963f27cc3
#
_entry.id   296b420a46a8c9f269dded5963f27cc3
#
_cell.length_a   1.000
_cell.length_b   1.000
_cell.length_c   1.000
_cell.angle_alpha   90.00
_cell.angle_beta   90.00
_cell.angle_gamma   90.00
#
_symmetry.space_group_name_H-M   'P 1'
#
loop_
_entity.id
_entity.type
_entity.pdbx_description
1 polymer ?
#
loop_
_entity_poly.entity_id
_entity_poly.type
_entity_poly.pdbx_seq_one_letter_code
_entity_poly.pdbx_strand_id
1 'polypeptide(L)'
;MTDGVDVVLTDLDGVVYRGRNAIPHAVEALTRASLTARVGYITNNASRRPVDVAEHLERYGLEVSEGDVVTSSQAGVQLLATLVPAGSTVLVTGGLGLSSIVEAAGFTVTSSAEDSPAAVIQGFSPDLGWKELAEASFALADPDVPWVATNMDWSIPVERGIAPGNGTLVSAVHQAVGRMPVVAGKPERPIFDTAVERFGGGRTLFIGDRLDTDIKGANDAGIPSVLVLTGIDKAKQVLAADQRSRPTYVLEDLRGLSQPYPETARREDEDGTRYVTVGTSTVAMRGHVVRVLDAGTDIDRLRAGSTLIWESGSAIYGLDVDPQLYGGE
;
A
#
# COMPACT_ATOMS: atom_id res chain seq x y z
N MET A 1 -3.71 -13.09 -16.20
CA MET A 1 -3.04 -11.84 -15.84
C MET A 1 -1.56 -12.03 -15.51
N THR A 2 -1.19 -13.06 -14.80
CA THR A 2 0.19 -13.30 -14.37
C THR A 2 1.11 -13.89 -15.45
N ASP A 3 0.62 -14.12 -16.66
CA ASP A 3 1.45 -14.61 -17.75
C ASP A 3 2.60 -13.64 -18.07
N GLY A 4 3.82 -14.13 -17.84
CA GLY A 4 5.04 -13.37 -18.03
C GLY A 4 5.35 -12.36 -16.91
N VAL A 5 4.68 -12.41 -15.77
CA VAL A 5 5.06 -11.73 -14.53
C VAL A 5 6.11 -12.58 -13.83
N ASP A 6 7.24 -11.96 -13.45
CA ASP A 6 8.34 -12.63 -12.77
C ASP A 6 8.19 -12.52 -11.24
N VAL A 7 7.61 -11.39 -10.78
CA VAL A 7 7.41 -11.09 -9.35
C VAL A 7 6.01 -10.56 -9.11
N VAL A 8 5.30 -11.15 -8.15
CA VAL A 8 4.03 -10.67 -7.61
C VAL A 8 4.29 -10.14 -6.21
N LEU A 9 4.15 -8.83 -6.03
CA LEU A 9 4.21 -8.18 -4.72
C LEU A 9 2.78 -7.94 -4.22
N THR A 10 2.50 -8.24 -2.97
CA THR A 10 1.16 -8.08 -2.42
C THR A 10 1.17 -7.39 -1.06
N ASP A 11 0.20 -6.49 -0.84
CA ASP A 11 -0.17 -6.08 0.50
C ASP A 11 -0.79 -7.26 1.26
N LEU A 12 -0.97 -7.11 2.56
CA LEU A 12 -1.47 -8.14 3.47
C LEU A 12 -2.89 -7.88 3.96
N ASP A 13 -3.09 -6.78 4.67
CA ASP A 13 -4.40 -6.43 5.24
C ASP A 13 -5.36 -6.01 4.11
N GLY A 14 -6.53 -6.66 4.03
CA GLY A 14 -7.50 -6.39 2.96
C GLY A 14 -7.25 -7.17 1.67
N VAL A 15 -6.07 -7.79 1.50
CA VAL A 15 -5.70 -8.62 0.34
C VAL A 15 -5.56 -10.09 0.70
N VAL A 16 -4.73 -10.43 1.68
CA VAL A 16 -4.49 -11.81 2.12
C VAL A 16 -5.38 -12.19 3.30
N TYR A 17 -5.51 -11.29 4.26
CA TYR A 17 -6.34 -11.49 5.44
C TYR A 17 -7.05 -10.20 5.87
N ARG A 18 -8.04 -10.34 6.75
CA ARG A 18 -8.67 -9.24 7.48
C ARG A 18 -8.79 -9.63 8.96
N GLY A 19 -8.03 -8.93 9.80
CA GLY A 19 -7.93 -9.27 11.22
C GLY A 19 -7.33 -10.66 11.43
N ARG A 20 -8.14 -11.61 11.91
CA ARG A 20 -7.70 -13.00 12.15
C ARG A 20 -8.07 -13.99 11.05
N ASN A 21 -8.77 -13.56 10.01
CA ASN A 21 -9.34 -14.45 9.00
C ASN A 21 -8.68 -14.21 7.65
N ALA A 22 -8.30 -15.28 6.96
CA ALA A 22 -7.89 -15.20 5.56
C ALA A 22 -9.07 -14.69 4.70
N ILE A 23 -8.74 -13.89 3.70
CA ILE A 23 -9.72 -13.48 2.69
C ILE A 23 -10.02 -14.70 1.81
N PRO A 24 -11.31 -14.96 1.50
CA PRO A 24 -11.67 -16.07 0.65
C PRO A 24 -10.87 -16.08 -0.66
N HIS A 25 -10.39 -17.26 -1.05
CA HIS A 25 -9.61 -17.51 -2.27
C HIS A 25 -8.21 -16.90 -2.31
N ALA A 26 -7.81 -16.06 -1.34
CA ALA A 26 -6.50 -15.39 -1.38
C ALA A 26 -5.34 -16.39 -1.29
N VAL A 27 -5.40 -17.30 -0.34
CA VAL A 27 -4.34 -18.33 -0.14
C VAL A 27 -4.18 -19.19 -1.39
N GLU A 28 -5.30 -19.71 -1.94
CA GLU A 28 -5.27 -20.55 -3.15
C GLU A 28 -4.71 -19.78 -4.36
N ALA A 29 -5.11 -18.53 -4.55
CA ALA A 29 -4.66 -17.73 -5.68
C ALA A 29 -3.16 -17.40 -5.60
N LEU A 30 -2.65 -17.03 -4.41
CA LEU A 30 -1.23 -16.75 -4.19
C LEU A 30 -0.37 -18.00 -4.28
N THR A 31 -0.83 -19.15 -3.74
CA THR A 31 -0.17 -20.44 -3.92
C THR A 31 -0.09 -20.83 -5.41
N ARG A 32 -1.14 -20.55 -6.19
CA ARG A 32 -1.10 -20.76 -7.64
C ARG A 32 -0.13 -19.80 -8.33
N ALA A 33 -0.10 -18.53 -7.94
CA ALA A 33 0.83 -17.54 -8.49
C ALA A 33 2.29 -17.91 -8.20
N SER A 34 2.60 -18.50 -7.04
CA SER A 34 3.96 -18.92 -6.67
C SER A 34 4.52 -20.07 -7.52
N LEU A 35 3.68 -20.76 -8.29
CA LEU A 35 4.14 -21.79 -9.23
C LEU A 35 4.86 -21.20 -10.47
N THR A 36 4.61 -19.92 -10.79
CA THR A 36 5.10 -19.29 -12.03
C THR A 36 5.83 -17.96 -11.80
N ALA A 37 5.65 -17.34 -10.63
CA ALA A 37 6.25 -16.08 -10.25
C ALA A 37 6.73 -16.14 -8.80
N ARG A 38 7.74 -15.35 -8.46
CA ARG A 38 8.12 -15.16 -7.06
C ARG A 38 7.08 -14.27 -6.36
N VAL A 39 6.58 -14.69 -5.20
CA VAL A 39 5.59 -13.91 -4.43
C VAL A 39 6.28 -13.23 -3.25
N GLY A 40 6.13 -11.92 -3.15
CA GLY A 40 6.62 -11.10 -2.05
C GLY A 40 5.49 -10.39 -1.32
N TYR A 41 5.63 -10.28 0.00
CA TYR A 41 4.63 -9.71 0.89
C TYR A 41 5.12 -8.40 1.46
N ILE A 42 4.38 -7.31 1.23
CA ILE A 42 4.77 -5.96 1.63
C ILE A 42 3.78 -5.41 2.65
N THR A 43 4.27 -4.94 3.80
CA THR A 43 3.40 -4.38 4.83
C THR A 43 3.95 -3.08 5.44
N ASN A 44 3.05 -2.12 5.67
CA ASN A 44 3.35 -0.92 6.46
C ASN A 44 3.47 -1.21 7.97
N ASN A 45 3.11 -2.42 8.41
CA ASN A 45 3.20 -2.77 9.81
C ASN A 45 4.67 -2.81 10.27
N ALA A 46 5.05 -1.85 11.12
CA ALA A 46 6.40 -1.70 11.67
C ALA A 46 6.58 -2.38 13.04
N SER A 47 5.51 -2.91 13.63
CA SER A 47 5.56 -3.48 14.99
C SER A 47 5.95 -4.95 15.02
N ARG A 48 5.83 -5.66 13.90
CA ARG A 48 6.16 -7.09 13.78
C ARG A 48 7.46 -7.29 13.02
N ARG A 49 8.25 -8.28 13.45
CA ARG A 49 9.42 -8.71 12.70
C ARG A 49 8.98 -9.49 11.45
N PRO A 50 9.79 -9.52 10.39
CA PRO A 50 9.46 -10.28 9.18
C PRO A 50 9.14 -11.75 9.45
N VAL A 51 9.86 -12.40 10.37
CA VAL A 51 9.60 -13.79 10.79
C VAL A 51 8.21 -13.96 11.42
N ASP A 52 7.77 -13.01 12.26
CA ASP A 52 6.45 -13.07 12.90
C ASP A 52 5.32 -12.91 11.87
N VAL A 53 5.57 -12.14 10.79
CA VAL A 53 4.65 -11.99 9.65
C VAL A 53 4.62 -13.26 8.82
N ALA A 54 5.77 -13.86 8.51
CA ALA A 54 5.86 -15.12 7.77
C ALA A 54 5.11 -16.24 8.51
N GLU A 55 5.37 -16.45 9.80
CA GLU A 55 4.65 -17.42 10.63
C GLU A 55 3.14 -17.17 10.67
N HIS A 56 2.72 -15.91 10.59
CA HIS A 56 1.30 -15.57 10.54
C HIS A 56 0.67 -16.01 9.21
N LEU A 57 1.37 -15.81 8.11
CA LEU A 57 0.93 -16.23 6.77
C LEU A 57 0.93 -17.76 6.61
N GLU A 58 1.91 -18.44 7.20
CA GLU A 58 1.96 -19.91 7.24
C GLU A 58 0.75 -20.53 7.93
N ARG A 59 0.20 -19.89 8.97
CA ARG A 59 -1.04 -20.34 9.64
C ARG A 59 -2.26 -20.35 8.71
N TYR A 60 -2.24 -19.58 7.66
CA TYR A 60 -3.28 -19.61 6.61
C TYR A 60 -3.00 -20.65 5.52
N GLY A 61 -1.82 -21.29 5.55
CA GLY A 61 -1.43 -22.31 4.59
C GLY A 61 -0.58 -21.82 3.41
N LEU A 62 -0.03 -20.61 3.50
CA LEU A 62 0.96 -20.10 2.54
C LEU A 62 2.35 -20.62 2.91
N GLU A 63 3.16 -20.95 1.92
CA GLU A 63 4.59 -21.26 2.10
C GLU A 63 5.38 -19.93 1.99
N VAL A 64 5.78 -19.39 3.14
CA VAL A 64 6.40 -18.05 3.25
C VAL A 64 7.58 -18.11 4.21
N SER A 65 8.71 -17.60 3.79
CA SER A 65 9.89 -17.36 4.64
C SER A 65 9.98 -15.87 5.04
N GLU A 66 10.81 -15.55 6.03
CA GLU A 66 11.09 -14.16 6.38
C GLU A 66 11.70 -13.36 5.22
N GLY A 67 12.41 -14.04 4.30
CA GLY A 67 12.98 -13.45 3.09
C GLY A 67 11.93 -13.00 2.08
N ASP A 68 10.71 -13.52 2.17
CA ASP A 68 9.59 -13.16 1.29
C ASP A 68 8.76 -11.99 1.83
N VAL A 69 9.11 -11.47 3.02
CA VAL A 69 8.40 -10.37 3.67
C VAL A 69 9.24 -9.10 3.66
N VAL A 70 8.67 -8.00 3.18
CA VAL A 70 9.23 -6.64 3.27
C VAL A 70 8.36 -5.79 4.16
N THR A 71 8.93 -5.31 5.26
CA THR A 71 8.23 -4.43 6.21
C THR A 71 8.70 -2.98 6.05
N SER A 72 7.85 -2.04 6.45
CA SER A 72 8.21 -0.63 6.49
C SER A 72 9.38 -0.33 7.44
N SER A 73 9.60 -1.16 8.46
CA SER A 73 10.78 -1.07 9.33
C SER A 73 12.07 -1.39 8.56
N GLN A 74 12.09 -2.45 7.75
CA GLN A 74 13.25 -2.79 6.93
C GLN A 74 13.54 -1.69 5.90
N ALA A 75 12.52 -1.19 5.21
CA ALA A 75 12.68 -0.07 4.29
C ALA A 75 13.17 1.21 4.99
N GLY A 76 12.67 1.47 6.22
CA GLY A 76 13.12 2.59 7.04
C GLY A 76 14.59 2.50 7.42
N VAL A 77 15.06 1.33 7.79
CA VAL A 77 16.47 1.10 8.14
C VAL A 77 17.36 1.16 6.90
N GLN A 78 16.91 0.64 5.75
CA GLN A 78 17.66 0.77 4.50
C GLN A 78 17.77 2.23 4.06
N LEU A 79 16.70 3.00 4.18
CA LEU A 79 16.71 4.44 3.96
C LEU A 79 17.67 5.15 4.94
N LEU A 80 17.62 4.81 6.23
CA LEU A 80 18.50 5.36 7.26
C LEU A 80 19.97 5.16 6.91
N ALA A 81 20.35 3.98 6.38
CA ALA A 81 21.70 3.66 5.96
C ALA A 81 22.23 4.54 4.80
N THR A 82 21.34 5.23 4.09
CA THR A 82 21.73 6.24 3.08
C THR A 82 21.96 7.62 3.67
N LEU A 83 21.51 7.87 4.89
CA LEU A 83 21.51 9.20 5.53
C LEU A 83 22.62 9.35 6.56
N VAL A 84 23.03 8.26 7.22
CA VAL A 84 24.08 8.29 8.25
C VAL A 84 25.06 7.13 8.08
N PRO A 85 26.34 7.29 8.50
CA PRO A 85 27.36 6.24 8.40
C PRO A 85 26.97 4.98 9.19
N ALA A 86 27.46 3.82 8.73
CA ALA A 86 27.37 2.58 9.49
C ALA A 86 28.01 2.72 10.89
N GLY A 87 27.41 2.08 11.91
CA GLY A 87 27.85 2.17 13.30
C GLY A 87 27.38 3.41 14.05
N SER A 88 26.69 4.36 13.37
CA SER A 88 26.14 5.55 14.02
C SER A 88 25.15 5.18 15.14
N THR A 89 25.09 6.04 16.16
CA THR A 89 24.04 5.96 17.20
C THR A 89 22.72 6.49 16.64
N VAL A 90 21.67 5.71 16.76
CA VAL A 90 20.32 6.01 16.24
C VAL A 90 19.32 5.98 17.39
N LEU A 91 18.59 7.07 17.58
CA LEU A 91 17.47 7.09 18.50
C LEU A 91 16.26 6.39 17.86
N VAL A 92 15.80 5.32 18.51
CA VAL A 92 14.66 4.54 18.06
C VAL A 92 13.41 4.89 18.90
N THR A 93 12.46 5.57 18.26
CA THR A 93 11.13 5.82 18.80
C THR A 93 10.19 4.77 18.23
N GLY A 94 10.15 3.58 18.86
CA GLY A 94 9.41 2.43 18.32
C GLY A 94 9.45 1.23 19.26
N GLY A 95 8.95 0.10 18.78
CA GLY A 95 8.98 -1.16 19.52
C GLY A 95 10.29 -1.94 19.33
N LEU A 96 10.44 -3.02 20.10
CA LEU A 96 11.60 -3.92 20.05
C LEU A 96 11.86 -4.49 18.64
N GLY A 97 10.81 -4.71 17.86
CA GLY A 97 10.95 -5.19 16.49
C GLY A 97 11.75 -4.22 15.61
N LEU A 98 11.51 -2.91 15.75
CA LEU A 98 12.25 -1.89 15.01
C LEU A 98 13.68 -1.79 15.52
N SER A 99 13.88 -1.76 16.85
CA SER A 99 15.23 -1.72 17.46
C SER A 99 16.10 -2.87 16.98
N SER A 100 15.56 -4.09 16.96
CA SER A 100 16.29 -5.29 16.50
C SER A 100 16.72 -5.20 15.04
N ILE A 101 15.91 -4.59 14.15
CA ILE A 101 16.25 -4.41 12.73
C ILE A 101 17.34 -3.34 12.59
N VAL A 102 17.28 -2.26 13.39
CA VAL A 102 18.32 -1.20 13.42
C VAL A 102 19.65 -1.78 13.88
N GLU A 103 19.67 -2.57 14.96
CA GLU A 103 20.86 -3.25 15.47
C GLU A 103 21.44 -4.25 14.46
N ALA A 104 20.57 -5.07 13.84
CA ALA A 104 20.99 -6.04 12.82
C ALA A 104 21.61 -5.39 11.58
N ALA A 105 21.28 -4.13 11.30
CA ALA A 105 21.90 -3.32 10.25
C ALA A 105 23.23 -2.69 10.65
N GLY A 106 23.71 -2.94 11.89
CA GLY A 106 25.01 -2.49 12.37
C GLY A 106 25.00 -1.10 13.00
N PHE A 107 23.83 -0.54 13.35
CA PHE A 107 23.72 0.71 14.09
C PHE A 107 23.70 0.47 15.61
N THR A 108 24.10 1.48 16.36
CA THR A 108 23.95 1.49 17.82
C THR A 108 22.61 2.12 18.17
N VAL A 109 21.77 1.39 18.92
CA VAL A 109 20.45 1.88 19.33
C VAL A 109 20.54 2.66 20.62
N THR A 110 19.87 3.79 20.70
CA THR A 110 19.60 4.53 21.94
C THR A 110 18.13 4.92 22.05
N SER A 111 17.66 5.19 23.26
CA SER A 111 16.38 5.79 23.59
C SER A 111 16.50 7.19 24.18
N SER A 112 17.71 7.76 24.25
CA SER A 112 17.99 9.07 24.85
C SER A 112 18.62 10.03 23.86
N ALA A 113 18.13 11.25 23.83
CA ALA A 113 18.71 12.35 23.08
C ALA A 113 20.06 12.80 23.67
N GLU A 114 20.32 12.53 24.96
CA GLU A 114 21.61 12.85 25.63
C GLU A 114 22.80 12.09 25.02
N ASP A 115 22.54 10.95 24.37
CA ASP A 115 23.57 10.17 23.69
C ASP A 115 23.99 10.77 22.33
N SER A 116 23.48 11.95 22.00
CA SER A 116 23.79 12.69 20.76
C SER A 116 23.57 11.81 19.50
N PRO A 117 22.37 11.26 19.26
CA PRO A 117 22.12 10.37 18.14
C PRO A 117 22.33 11.08 16.80
N ALA A 118 22.94 10.37 15.86
CA ALA A 118 23.16 10.86 14.50
C ALA A 118 21.88 10.88 13.65
N ALA A 119 20.84 10.15 14.08
CA ALA A 119 19.53 10.10 13.42
C ALA A 119 18.43 9.67 14.39
N VAL A 120 17.19 9.95 14.02
CA VAL A 120 15.99 9.41 14.66
C VAL A 120 15.22 8.53 13.66
N ILE A 121 14.85 7.31 14.09
CA ILE A 121 13.89 6.49 13.35
C ILE A 121 12.64 6.25 14.21
N GLN A 122 11.47 6.52 13.63
CA GLN A 122 10.20 6.41 14.33
C GLN A 122 9.29 5.38 13.66
N GLY A 123 8.79 4.42 14.46
CA GLY A 123 7.80 3.43 14.08
C GLY A 123 6.78 3.23 15.18
N PHE A 124 5.70 2.51 14.87
CA PHE A 124 4.63 2.29 15.82
C PHE A 124 5.01 1.27 16.91
N SER A 125 4.65 1.58 18.15
CA SER A 125 4.50 0.61 19.23
C SER A 125 3.33 1.04 20.12
N PRO A 126 2.52 0.09 20.65
CA PRO A 126 1.45 0.43 21.58
C PRO A 126 1.97 0.95 22.95
N ASP A 127 3.25 0.72 23.24
CA ASP A 127 3.90 1.11 24.51
C ASP A 127 4.54 2.50 24.43
N LEU A 128 4.52 3.17 23.27
CA LEU A 128 5.05 4.53 23.12
C LEU A 128 4.18 5.53 23.88
N GLY A 129 4.85 6.33 24.71
CA GLY A 129 4.24 7.39 25.46
C GLY A 129 4.89 8.76 25.23
N TRP A 130 4.51 9.73 26.05
CA TRP A 130 5.05 11.08 25.95
C TRP A 130 6.57 11.14 26.06
N LYS A 131 7.18 10.27 26.91
CA LYS A 131 8.64 10.29 27.15
C LYS A 131 9.42 9.98 25.87
N GLU A 132 9.06 8.92 25.17
CA GLU A 132 9.73 8.48 23.94
C GLU A 132 9.56 9.51 22.83
N LEU A 133 8.38 10.15 22.73
CA LEU A 133 8.14 11.23 21.77
C LEU A 133 8.91 12.51 22.12
N ALA A 134 9.10 12.80 23.43
CA ALA A 134 9.89 13.92 23.89
C ALA A 134 11.38 13.73 23.58
N GLU A 135 11.94 12.52 23.81
CA GLU A 135 13.33 12.21 23.45
C GLU A 135 13.58 12.38 21.94
N ALA A 136 12.65 11.89 21.10
CA ALA A 136 12.71 12.14 19.66
C ALA A 136 12.71 13.64 19.35
N SER A 137 11.84 14.42 20.02
CA SER A 137 11.76 15.87 19.80
C SER A 137 13.02 16.59 20.24
N PHE A 138 13.64 16.17 21.34
CA PHE A 138 14.91 16.74 21.84
C PHE A 138 16.06 16.48 20.86
N ALA A 139 16.20 15.25 20.36
CA ALA A 139 17.21 14.93 19.35
C ALA A 139 16.98 15.70 18.04
N LEU A 140 15.72 15.86 17.65
CA LEU A 140 15.30 16.55 16.42
C LEU A 140 15.28 18.08 16.53
N ALA A 141 15.58 18.65 17.70
CA ALA A 141 15.79 20.10 17.85
C ALA A 141 16.99 20.58 17.02
N ASP A 142 17.97 19.71 16.77
CA ASP A 142 19.00 19.92 15.77
C ASP A 142 18.45 19.62 14.36
N PRO A 143 18.38 20.62 13.45
CA PRO A 143 17.85 20.42 12.11
C PRO A 143 18.68 19.49 11.24
N ASP A 144 19.95 19.30 11.56
CA ASP A 144 20.89 18.44 10.80
C ASP A 144 20.73 16.95 11.14
N VAL A 145 20.05 16.59 12.23
CA VAL A 145 19.73 15.21 12.59
C VAL A 145 18.59 14.70 11.70
N PRO A 146 18.83 13.73 10.79
CA PRO A 146 17.79 13.18 9.93
C PRO A 146 16.74 12.43 10.75
N TRP A 147 15.50 12.55 10.29
CA TRP A 147 14.34 11.88 10.86
C TRP A 147 13.66 10.98 9.83
N VAL A 148 13.61 9.68 10.11
CA VAL A 148 12.94 8.67 9.29
C VAL A 148 11.70 8.17 10.01
N ALA A 149 10.55 8.13 9.33
CA ALA A 149 9.37 7.43 9.79
C ALA A 149 9.15 6.15 8.97
N THR A 150 8.90 5.04 9.65
CA THR A 150 8.65 3.76 8.98
C THR A 150 7.37 3.80 8.12
N ASN A 151 6.34 4.51 8.56
CA ASN A 151 5.11 4.79 7.82
C ASN A 151 4.38 6.00 8.40
N MET A 152 3.32 6.45 7.71
CA MET A 152 2.45 7.56 8.12
C MET A 152 0.99 7.12 8.30
N ASP A 153 0.74 5.85 8.59
CA ASP A 153 -0.62 5.35 8.80
C ASP A 153 -1.28 6.09 9.98
N TRP A 154 -2.33 6.83 9.70
CA TRP A 154 -3.03 7.66 10.69
C TRP A 154 -3.70 6.85 11.78
N SER A 155 -4.20 5.69 11.40
CA SER A 155 -4.95 4.81 12.29
C SER A 155 -4.60 3.35 12.03
N ILE A 156 -4.81 2.53 13.04
CA ILE A 156 -4.69 1.07 12.95
C ILE A 156 -5.95 0.41 13.47
N PRO A 157 -6.44 -0.65 12.79
CA PRO A 157 -7.53 -1.46 13.32
C PRO A 157 -6.98 -2.37 14.43
N VAL A 158 -7.65 -2.35 15.58
CA VAL A 158 -7.41 -3.24 16.72
C VAL A 158 -8.71 -3.92 17.14
N GLU A 159 -8.63 -4.91 17.99
CA GLU A 159 -9.83 -5.69 18.41
C GLU A 159 -10.98 -4.81 18.96
N ARG A 160 -10.65 -3.69 19.63
CA ARG A 160 -11.62 -2.79 20.25
C ARG A 160 -12.12 -1.67 19.31
N GLY A 161 -11.62 -1.55 18.09
CA GLY A 161 -11.97 -0.49 17.14
C GLY A 161 -10.76 0.10 16.43
N ILE A 162 -10.85 1.36 16.04
CA ILE A 162 -9.78 2.10 15.37
C ILE A 162 -8.95 2.84 16.42
N ALA A 163 -7.64 2.64 16.39
CA ALA A 163 -6.67 3.27 17.28
C ALA A 163 -5.72 4.21 16.49
N PRO A 164 -5.04 5.17 17.16
CA PRO A 164 -4.00 5.98 16.54
C PRO A 164 -2.87 5.12 15.96
N GLY A 165 -2.48 5.39 14.72
CA GLY A 165 -1.33 4.77 14.06
C GLY A 165 -0.05 5.60 14.22
N ASN A 166 1.02 5.16 13.56
CA ASN A 166 2.32 5.84 13.60
C ASN A 166 2.25 7.29 13.11
N GLY A 167 1.47 7.57 12.07
CA GLY A 167 1.29 8.92 11.53
C GLY A 167 0.76 9.92 12.56
N THR A 168 -0.12 9.47 13.46
CA THR A 168 -0.61 10.30 14.58
C THR A 168 0.51 10.59 15.58
N LEU A 169 1.37 9.64 15.90
CA LEU A 169 2.52 9.83 16.79
C LEU A 169 3.60 10.70 16.14
N VAL A 170 3.86 10.50 14.85
CA VAL A 170 4.75 11.36 14.05
C VAL A 170 4.23 12.80 14.05
N SER A 171 2.93 13.00 13.91
CA SER A 171 2.33 14.35 13.97
C SER A 171 2.55 15.04 15.32
N ALA A 172 2.55 14.29 16.42
CA ALA A 172 2.83 14.85 17.74
C ALA A 172 4.28 15.40 17.81
N VAL A 173 5.27 14.63 17.32
CA VAL A 173 6.67 15.06 17.23
C VAL A 173 6.80 16.24 16.24
N HIS A 174 6.16 16.16 15.07
CA HIS A 174 6.13 17.23 14.07
C HIS A 174 5.69 18.57 14.65
N GLN A 175 4.61 18.57 15.45
CA GLN A 175 4.11 19.80 16.10
C GLN A 175 5.15 20.41 17.05
N ALA A 176 6.01 19.62 17.67
CA ALA A 176 7.05 20.10 18.57
C ALA A 176 8.27 20.65 17.82
N VAL A 177 8.67 20.00 16.69
CA VAL A 177 9.95 20.32 16.01
C VAL A 177 9.77 21.12 14.71
N GLY A 178 8.55 21.27 14.19
CA GLY A 178 8.23 22.09 13.02
C GLY A 178 8.64 21.48 11.66
N ARG A 179 9.05 20.21 11.61
CA ARG A 179 9.46 19.55 10.36
C ARG A 179 8.89 18.12 10.25
N MET A 180 8.81 17.61 9.03
CA MET A 180 8.34 16.25 8.74
C MET A 180 9.50 15.28 8.58
N PRO A 181 9.31 13.97 8.87
CA PRO A 181 10.27 12.93 8.55
C PRO A 181 10.32 12.63 7.06
N VAL A 182 11.40 11.97 6.62
CA VAL A 182 11.39 11.20 5.40
C VAL A 182 10.70 9.87 5.69
N VAL A 183 9.73 9.49 4.86
CA VAL A 183 8.88 8.32 5.09
C VAL A 183 9.34 7.15 4.23
N ALA A 184 9.43 5.96 4.82
CA ALA A 184 9.89 4.77 4.12
C ALA A 184 8.77 3.86 3.61
N GLY A 185 7.66 3.77 4.33
CA GLY A 185 6.51 2.91 4.00
C GLY A 185 5.63 3.45 2.89
N LYS A 186 4.70 2.61 2.42
CA LYS A 186 3.71 2.98 1.41
C LYS A 186 2.94 4.27 1.80
N PRO A 187 2.69 5.19 0.86
CA PRO A 187 2.90 5.12 -0.57
C PRO A 187 4.30 5.51 -1.05
N GLU A 188 5.26 5.78 -0.16
CA GLU A 188 6.56 6.27 -0.55
C GLU A 188 7.44 5.18 -1.19
N ARG A 189 8.33 5.61 -2.08
CA ARG A 189 9.17 4.72 -2.91
C ARG A 189 10.04 3.73 -2.14
N PRO A 190 10.66 4.07 -0.99
CA PRO A 190 11.69 3.22 -0.39
C PRO A 190 11.24 1.77 -0.14
N ILE A 191 9.99 1.53 0.28
CA ILE A 191 9.51 0.17 0.53
C ILE A 191 9.36 -0.64 -0.78
N PHE A 192 8.97 0.01 -1.88
CA PHE A 192 8.88 -0.63 -3.20
C PHE A 192 10.27 -0.89 -3.78
N ASP A 193 11.19 0.07 -3.67
CA ASP A 193 12.57 -0.09 -4.10
C ASP A 193 13.27 -1.22 -3.33
N THR A 194 13.09 -1.29 -1.99
CA THR A 194 13.53 -2.41 -1.15
C THR A 194 12.99 -3.76 -1.63
N ALA A 195 11.71 -3.81 -2.00
CA ALA A 195 11.09 -5.03 -2.49
C ALA A 195 11.65 -5.43 -3.87
N VAL A 196 11.73 -4.49 -4.81
CA VAL A 196 12.27 -4.76 -6.16
C VAL A 196 13.72 -5.24 -6.08
N GLU A 197 14.54 -4.62 -5.25
CA GLU A 197 15.93 -5.05 -5.01
C GLU A 197 15.99 -6.47 -4.45
N ARG A 198 15.19 -6.79 -3.44
CA ARG A 198 15.16 -8.10 -2.79
C ARG A 198 14.71 -9.22 -3.71
N PHE A 199 13.70 -8.96 -4.54
CA PHE A 199 13.11 -9.97 -5.42
C PHE A 199 13.80 -10.06 -6.79
N GLY A 200 14.80 -9.22 -7.07
CA GLY A 200 15.65 -9.33 -8.25
C GLY A 200 15.11 -8.63 -9.49
N GLY A 201 14.11 -7.77 -9.36
CA GLY A 201 13.52 -7.04 -10.48
C GLY A 201 12.73 -7.95 -11.43
N GLY A 202 12.69 -7.61 -12.71
CA GLY A 202 11.86 -8.29 -13.71
C GLY A 202 10.49 -7.64 -13.86
N ARG A 203 9.57 -8.32 -14.56
CA ARG A 203 8.19 -7.85 -14.71
C ARG A 203 7.44 -8.05 -13.39
N THR A 204 7.36 -6.98 -12.62
CA THR A 204 6.74 -6.97 -11.30
C THR A 204 5.29 -6.49 -11.40
N LEU A 205 4.39 -7.12 -10.64
CA LEU A 205 3.00 -6.72 -10.44
C LEU A 205 2.76 -6.48 -8.95
N PHE A 206 2.14 -5.36 -8.59
CA PHE A 206 1.79 -5.06 -7.21
C PHE A 206 0.29 -5.19 -6.97
N ILE A 207 -0.11 -5.83 -5.88
CA ILE A 207 -1.51 -6.05 -5.50
C ILE A 207 -1.77 -5.37 -4.17
N GLY A 208 -2.80 -4.53 -4.12
CA GLY A 208 -3.23 -3.84 -2.91
C GLY A 208 -4.73 -3.60 -2.87
N ASP A 209 -5.22 -3.10 -1.76
CA ASP A 209 -6.63 -2.81 -1.51
C ASP A 209 -6.91 -1.32 -1.28
N ARG A 210 -5.83 -0.49 -1.28
CA ARG A 210 -5.93 0.94 -1.01
C ARG A 210 -5.33 1.77 -2.13
N LEU A 211 -6.12 2.74 -2.58
CA LEU A 211 -5.72 3.68 -3.63
C LEU A 211 -4.63 4.66 -3.17
N ASP A 212 -4.73 5.13 -1.93
CA ASP A 212 -3.87 6.18 -1.38
C ASP A 212 -2.48 5.71 -0.93
N THR A 213 -2.32 4.42 -0.65
CA THR A 213 -1.04 3.82 -0.22
C THR A 213 -0.50 2.84 -1.24
N ASP A 214 -1.26 1.81 -1.58
CA ASP A 214 -0.83 0.69 -2.40
C ASP A 214 -0.70 1.06 -3.86
N ILE A 215 -1.82 1.52 -4.43
CA ILE A 215 -1.90 1.80 -5.86
C ILE A 215 -1.06 3.03 -6.22
N LYS A 216 -1.20 4.09 -5.43
CA LYS A 216 -0.39 5.31 -5.62
C LYS A 216 1.10 5.00 -5.52
N GLY A 217 1.52 4.24 -4.50
CA GLY A 217 2.92 3.91 -4.29
C GLY A 217 3.48 3.01 -5.39
N ALA A 218 2.74 1.99 -5.84
CA ALA A 218 3.12 1.14 -6.95
C ALA A 218 3.26 1.96 -8.25
N ASN A 219 2.28 2.83 -8.55
CA ASN A 219 2.32 3.71 -9.72
C ASN A 219 3.51 4.67 -9.69
N ASP A 220 3.80 5.30 -8.53
CA ASP A 220 4.94 6.19 -8.35
C ASP A 220 6.29 5.44 -8.46
N ALA A 221 6.31 4.14 -8.14
CA ALA A 221 7.46 3.26 -8.35
C ALA A 221 7.56 2.72 -9.80
N GLY A 222 6.56 2.99 -10.66
CA GLY A 222 6.52 2.48 -12.03
C GLY A 222 6.14 1.00 -12.14
N ILE A 223 5.49 0.45 -11.10
CA ILE A 223 5.05 -0.94 -11.05
C ILE A 223 3.57 -1.02 -11.41
N PRO A 224 3.16 -1.84 -12.41
CA PRO A 224 1.76 -2.09 -12.69
C PRO A 224 1.01 -2.55 -11.43
N SER A 225 -0.17 -1.95 -11.18
CA SER A 225 -0.92 -2.14 -9.95
C SER A 225 -2.25 -2.85 -10.17
N VAL A 226 -2.62 -3.70 -9.22
CA VAL A 226 -3.92 -4.38 -9.13
C VAL A 226 -4.61 -3.91 -7.86
N LEU A 227 -5.78 -3.32 -8.00
CA LEU A 227 -6.66 -3.08 -6.87
C LEU A 227 -7.61 -4.27 -6.72
N VAL A 228 -7.67 -4.83 -5.50
CA VAL A 228 -8.70 -5.81 -5.13
C VAL A 228 -9.79 -5.15 -4.27
N LEU A 229 -11.05 -5.48 -4.56
CA LEU A 229 -12.19 -4.90 -3.85
C LEU A 229 -12.53 -5.62 -2.54
N THR A 230 -11.64 -6.51 -2.09
CA THR A 230 -11.81 -7.24 -0.82
C THR A 230 -11.47 -6.38 0.40
N GLY A 231 -10.69 -5.31 0.25
CA GLY A 231 -10.21 -4.47 1.35
C GLY A 231 -10.99 -3.18 1.59
N ILE A 232 -10.25 -2.06 1.70
CA ILE A 232 -10.78 -0.74 2.11
C ILE A 232 -11.52 -0.05 0.98
N ASP A 233 -10.84 0.15 -0.18
CA ASP A 233 -11.43 0.90 -1.28
C ASP A 233 -12.41 0.03 -2.09
N LYS A 234 -13.52 0.66 -2.49
CA LYS A 234 -14.64 0.05 -3.20
C LYS A 234 -14.91 0.79 -4.50
N ALA A 235 -15.93 0.38 -5.23
CA ALA A 235 -16.31 0.96 -6.51
C ALA A 235 -16.35 2.49 -6.51
N LYS A 236 -16.91 3.09 -5.46
CA LYS A 236 -17.06 4.55 -5.34
C LYS A 236 -15.70 5.26 -5.31
N GLN A 237 -14.74 4.72 -4.56
CA GLN A 237 -13.38 5.26 -4.48
C GLN A 237 -12.64 5.08 -5.81
N VAL A 238 -12.80 3.93 -6.46
CA VAL A 238 -12.20 3.66 -7.79
C VAL A 238 -12.65 4.67 -8.83
N LEU A 239 -13.95 4.94 -8.92
CA LEU A 239 -14.49 5.94 -9.85
C LEU A 239 -13.93 7.34 -9.59
N ALA A 240 -13.66 7.66 -8.32
CA ALA A 240 -13.16 8.97 -7.88
C ALA A 240 -11.62 9.09 -7.89
N ALA A 241 -10.89 8.01 -8.23
CA ALA A 241 -9.43 7.97 -8.16
C ALA A 241 -8.77 9.06 -9.01
N ASP A 242 -7.85 9.80 -8.40
CA ASP A 242 -6.99 10.74 -9.10
C ASP A 242 -5.97 9.99 -9.99
N GLN A 243 -5.32 10.71 -10.90
CA GLN A 243 -4.43 10.11 -11.89
C GLN A 243 -3.31 9.25 -11.29
N ARG A 244 -2.77 9.62 -10.12
CA ARG A 244 -1.68 8.89 -9.46
C ARG A 244 -2.17 7.62 -8.76
N SER A 245 -3.45 7.57 -8.41
CA SER A 245 -4.09 6.48 -7.66
C SER A 245 -4.94 5.55 -8.53
N ARG A 246 -4.91 5.72 -9.87
CA ARG A 246 -5.64 4.83 -10.79
C ARG A 246 -4.92 3.50 -10.95
N PRO A 247 -5.55 2.38 -10.59
CA PRO A 247 -4.93 1.06 -10.75
C PRO A 247 -4.84 0.68 -12.24
N THR A 248 -3.81 -0.10 -12.58
CA THR A 248 -3.69 -0.72 -13.91
C THR A 248 -4.80 -1.74 -14.13
N TYR A 249 -5.13 -2.49 -13.07
CA TYR A 249 -6.17 -3.53 -13.09
C TYR A 249 -7.06 -3.43 -11.84
N VAL A 250 -8.34 -3.76 -11.99
CA VAL A 250 -9.30 -3.86 -10.89
C VAL A 250 -9.87 -5.27 -10.86
N LEU A 251 -9.77 -5.93 -9.71
CA LEU A 251 -10.31 -7.27 -9.48
C LEU A 251 -11.30 -7.26 -8.32
N GLU A 252 -12.32 -8.09 -8.41
CA GLU A 252 -13.24 -8.33 -7.30
C GLU A 252 -12.49 -8.97 -6.12
N ASP A 253 -11.71 -10.03 -6.41
CA ASP A 253 -10.80 -10.73 -5.51
C ASP A 253 -9.65 -11.41 -6.29
N LEU A 254 -8.77 -12.13 -5.59
CA LEU A 254 -7.58 -12.73 -6.18
C LEU A 254 -7.84 -13.88 -7.16
N ARG A 255 -9.06 -14.42 -7.29
CA ARG A 255 -9.41 -15.39 -8.34
C ARG A 255 -9.13 -14.84 -9.73
N GLY A 256 -9.27 -13.52 -9.90
CA GLY A 256 -9.02 -12.84 -11.16
C GLY A 256 -7.56 -12.91 -11.64
N LEU A 257 -6.58 -13.19 -10.77
CA LEU A 257 -5.17 -13.32 -11.17
C LEU A 257 -4.93 -14.44 -12.18
N SER A 258 -5.69 -15.53 -12.08
CA SER A 258 -5.57 -16.70 -12.98
C SER A 258 -6.41 -16.58 -14.26
N GLN A 259 -7.12 -15.47 -14.44
CA GLN A 259 -7.98 -15.24 -15.59
C GLN A 259 -7.37 -14.21 -16.54
N PRO A 260 -7.65 -14.26 -17.86
CA PRO A 260 -7.36 -13.15 -18.76
C PRO A 260 -8.10 -11.89 -18.28
N TYR A 261 -7.39 -10.75 -18.27
CA TYR A 261 -8.06 -9.48 -18.02
C TYR A 261 -8.90 -9.10 -19.24
N PRO A 262 -10.16 -8.69 -19.10
CA PRO A 262 -11.02 -8.42 -20.24
C PRO A 262 -10.51 -7.22 -21.04
N GLU A 263 -10.64 -7.31 -22.36
CA GLU A 263 -10.34 -6.20 -23.26
C GLU A 263 -11.34 -5.06 -23.07
N THR A 264 -10.86 -3.84 -23.27
CA THR A 264 -11.67 -2.63 -23.20
C THR A 264 -11.89 -2.08 -24.60
N ALA A 265 -13.13 -2.15 -25.11
CA ALA A 265 -13.52 -1.53 -26.35
C ALA A 265 -14.01 -0.10 -26.15
N ARG A 266 -13.67 0.79 -27.08
CA ARG A 266 -14.04 2.21 -27.05
C ARG A 266 -14.70 2.59 -28.35
N ARG A 267 -15.74 3.42 -28.25
CA ARG A 267 -16.47 3.97 -29.39
C ARG A 267 -16.92 5.40 -29.07
N GLU A 268 -16.93 6.25 -30.08
CA GLU A 268 -17.49 7.59 -30.01
C GLU A 268 -18.42 7.81 -31.21
N ASP A 269 -19.61 8.34 -30.96
CA ASP A 269 -20.58 8.67 -31.99
C ASP A 269 -20.40 10.12 -32.49
N GLU A 270 -21.00 10.44 -33.62
CA GLU A 270 -20.92 11.77 -34.24
C GLU A 270 -21.44 12.91 -33.34
N ASP A 271 -22.32 12.61 -32.40
CA ASP A 271 -22.88 13.56 -31.43
C ASP A 271 -21.98 13.77 -30.17
N GLY A 272 -20.78 13.16 -30.19
CA GLY A 272 -19.80 13.25 -29.10
C GLY A 272 -20.11 12.34 -27.89
N THR A 273 -21.04 11.39 -28.03
CA THR A 273 -21.30 10.37 -27.00
C THR A 273 -20.19 9.33 -27.06
N ARG A 274 -19.48 9.16 -25.92
CA ARG A 274 -18.40 8.18 -25.77
C ARG A 274 -18.93 6.94 -25.06
N TYR A 275 -18.46 5.78 -25.49
CA TYR A 275 -18.84 4.47 -24.95
C TYR A 275 -17.59 3.68 -24.60
N VAL A 276 -17.63 3.02 -23.45
CA VAL A 276 -16.64 2.03 -23.05
C VAL A 276 -17.36 0.73 -22.74
N THR A 277 -16.90 -0.35 -23.35
CA THR A 277 -17.41 -1.72 -23.14
C THR A 277 -16.30 -2.57 -22.57
N VAL A 278 -16.60 -3.29 -21.46
CA VAL A 278 -15.73 -4.29 -20.86
C VAL A 278 -16.57 -5.54 -20.60
N GLY A 279 -16.14 -6.67 -21.13
CA GLY A 279 -16.94 -7.90 -21.06
C GLY A 279 -18.34 -7.69 -21.65
N THR A 280 -19.37 -7.84 -20.81
CA THR A 280 -20.77 -7.64 -21.20
C THR A 280 -21.36 -6.32 -20.70
N SER A 281 -20.54 -5.44 -20.12
CA SER A 281 -20.99 -4.15 -19.58
C SER A 281 -20.62 -3.01 -20.53
N THR A 282 -21.58 -2.13 -20.81
CA THR A 282 -21.38 -0.92 -21.62
C THR A 282 -21.82 0.32 -20.83
N VAL A 283 -20.93 1.29 -20.74
CA VAL A 283 -21.18 2.60 -20.11
C VAL A 283 -21.01 3.68 -21.13
N ALA A 284 -21.92 4.65 -21.17
CA ALA A 284 -21.89 5.80 -22.08
C ALA A 284 -21.74 7.11 -21.31
N MET A 285 -21.09 8.10 -21.94
CA MET A 285 -20.96 9.45 -21.42
C MET A 285 -21.25 10.48 -22.50
N ARG A 286 -22.18 11.38 -22.18
CA ARG A 286 -22.48 12.55 -23.02
C ARG A 286 -22.43 13.82 -22.16
N GLY A 287 -21.48 14.70 -22.51
CA GLY A 287 -21.21 15.87 -21.68
C GLY A 287 -20.78 15.46 -20.27
N HIS A 288 -21.59 15.80 -19.26
CA HIS A 288 -21.33 15.45 -17.84
C HIS A 288 -22.18 14.26 -17.34
N VAL A 289 -22.97 13.64 -18.22
CA VAL A 289 -23.93 12.58 -17.83
C VAL A 289 -23.32 11.22 -18.18
N VAL A 290 -23.18 10.35 -17.18
CA VAL A 290 -22.68 8.97 -17.30
C VAL A 290 -23.81 7.99 -17.02
N ARG A 291 -24.07 7.07 -17.95
CA ARG A 291 -25.16 6.08 -17.84
C ARG A 291 -24.68 4.67 -18.19
N VAL A 292 -25.19 3.71 -17.46
CA VAL A 292 -25.06 2.29 -17.78
C VAL A 292 -26.08 1.92 -18.85
N LEU A 293 -25.62 1.37 -19.97
CA LEU A 293 -26.48 0.88 -21.04
C LEU A 293 -26.70 -0.62 -20.94
N ASP A 294 -25.61 -1.37 -20.75
CA ASP A 294 -25.62 -2.80 -20.48
C ASP A 294 -24.95 -3.06 -19.15
N ALA A 295 -25.69 -3.56 -18.18
CA ALA A 295 -25.19 -3.70 -16.81
C ALA A 295 -24.08 -4.76 -16.68
N GLY A 296 -24.21 -5.90 -17.36
CA GLY A 296 -23.24 -7.00 -17.28
C GLY A 296 -22.94 -7.45 -15.86
N THR A 297 -21.68 -7.74 -15.56
CA THR A 297 -21.21 -8.02 -14.21
C THR A 297 -20.84 -6.73 -13.47
N ASP A 298 -20.92 -6.72 -12.14
CA ASP A 298 -20.58 -5.55 -11.32
C ASP A 298 -19.14 -5.09 -11.56
N ILE A 299 -18.20 -6.04 -11.66
CA ILE A 299 -16.81 -5.72 -11.87
C ILE A 299 -16.53 -5.17 -13.28
N ASP A 300 -17.16 -5.69 -14.33
CA ASP A 300 -16.97 -5.18 -15.70
C ASP A 300 -17.64 -3.82 -15.86
N ARG A 301 -18.78 -3.61 -15.20
CA ARG A 301 -19.46 -2.31 -15.14
C ARG A 301 -18.57 -1.26 -14.46
N LEU A 302 -17.92 -1.61 -13.34
CA LEU A 302 -16.98 -0.73 -12.66
C LEU A 302 -15.77 -0.42 -13.56
N ARG A 303 -15.19 -1.41 -14.23
CA ARG A 303 -14.07 -1.24 -15.17
C ARG A 303 -14.44 -0.32 -16.33
N ALA A 304 -15.60 -0.53 -16.94
CA ALA A 304 -16.08 0.32 -18.03
C ALA A 304 -16.34 1.75 -17.55
N GLY A 305 -17.03 1.92 -16.44
CA GLY A 305 -17.36 3.23 -15.86
C GLY A 305 -16.12 4.00 -15.41
N SER A 306 -15.19 3.36 -14.70
CA SER A 306 -13.95 4.00 -14.26
C SER A 306 -13.09 4.43 -15.45
N THR A 307 -12.91 3.55 -16.44
CA THR A 307 -12.18 3.90 -17.67
C THR A 307 -12.77 5.14 -18.36
N LEU A 308 -14.07 5.16 -18.56
CA LEU A 308 -14.77 6.26 -19.21
C LEU A 308 -14.64 7.59 -18.44
N ILE A 309 -14.80 7.55 -17.11
CA ILE A 309 -14.67 8.71 -16.23
C ILE A 309 -13.22 9.21 -16.21
N TRP A 310 -12.25 8.33 -16.05
CA TRP A 310 -10.83 8.72 -16.00
C TRP A 310 -10.34 9.34 -17.32
N GLU A 311 -10.75 8.77 -18.45
CA GLU A 311 -10.41 9.27 -19.79
C GLU A 311 -11.12 10.60 -20.10
N SER A 312 -12.20 10.92 -19.42
CA SER A 312 -12.89 12.21 -19.59
C SER A 312 -12.08 13.40 -19.09
N GLY A 313 -11.16 13.15 -18.14
CA GLY A 313 -10.45 14.21 -17.43
C GLY A 313 -11.32 15.02 -16.45
N SER A 314 -12.60 14.68 -16.32
CA SER A 314 -13.54 15.38 -15.44
C SER A 314 -13.44 14.83 -14.01
N ALA A 315 -13.53 15.72 -13.02
CA ALA A 315 -13.67 15.31 -11.64
C ALA A 315 -15.06 14.71 -11.41
N ILE A 316 -15.12 13.61 -10.66
CA ILE A 316 -16.36 12.83 -10.48
C ILE A 316 -17.52 13.65 -9.90
N TYR A 317 -17.22 14.60 -9.02
CA TYR A 317 -18.25 15.46 -8.41
C TYR A 317 -18.88 16.48 -9.38
N GLY A 318 -18.30 16.64 -10.58
CA GLY A 318 -18.86 17.40 -11.68
C GLY A 318 -19.71 16.55 -12.65
N LEU A 319 -19.84 15.26 -12.40
CA LEU A 319 -20.56 14.31 -13.25
C LEU A 319 -21.88 13.86 -12.62
N ASP A 320 -22.89 13.66 -13.46
CA ASP A 320 -24.13 12.95 -13.12
C ASP A 320 -23.91 11.46 -13.43
N VAL A 321 -23.48 10.71 -12.42
CA VAL A 321 -23.07 9.31 -12.53
C VAL A 321 -24.23 8.38 -12.19
N ASP A 322 -24.47 7.40 -13.06
CA ASP A 322 -25.47 6.35 -12.82
C ASP A 322 -25.17 5.62 -11.49
N PRO A 323 -26.16 5.53 -10.57
CA PRO A 323 -25.98 4.84 -9.28
C PRO A 323 -25.53 3.38 -9.39
N GLN A 324 -25.86 2.70 -10.49
CA GLN A 324 -25.43 1.32 -10.73
C GLN A 324 -23.90 1.16 -10.77
N LEU A 325 -23.13 2.25 -11.00
CA LEU A 325 -21.66 2.23 -11.01
C LEU A 325 -21.06 2.18 -9.60
N TYR A 326 -21.82 2.54 -8.58
CA TYR A 326 -21.30 2.53 -7.20
C TYR A 326 -21.27 1.15 -6.54
N GLY A 327 -21.71 0.09 -7.24
CA GLY A 327 -21.92 -1.24 -6.69
C GLY A 327 -23.27 -1.33 -5.96
N GLY A 328 -23.88 -2.50 -5.96
CA GLY A 328 -25.01 -2.73 -5.08
C GLY A 328 -24.57 -2.61 -3.61
N GLU A 329 -25.36 -1.88 -2.81
CA GLU A 329 -25.23 -1.87 -1.35
C GLU A 329 -25.44 -3.27 -0.76
#